data_066151601a26ee07d642d26eb4b146f6
#
_entry.id   066151601a26ee07d642d26eb4b146f6
#
_cell.length_a   1.000
_cell.length_b   1.000
_cell.length_c   1.000
_cell.angle_alpha   90.00
_cell.angle_beta   90.00
_cell.angle_gamma   90.00
#
_symmetry.space_group_name_H-M   'P 1'
#
loop_
_entity.id
_entity.type
_entity.pdbx_description
1 polymer ?
#
loop_
_entity_poly.entity_id
_entity_poly.type
_entity_poly.pdbx_seq_one_letter_code
_entity_poly.pdbx_strand_id
1 'polypeptide(L)'
;MRQTILSVVLDVEPQSAKLLTQLIEDFKAAQEPPGAKEWYSEIKERVPSLHFMSMSVFENPAFDPIFVVEANFDGPPGPFWAQMEAAFDVKLRAMLRCCKRPEDGDGPMYDAVTKRCSRYPLAPYFEERTFRPSVFHQGNRGLARDRILSERELFLATRRALAQPIPTVPNPYRGITAGQIHQKLRAELLAKFPWLAMEASARISWLERTDDLGRLLGFVFVVLLCLSIPGMALAPLMPAYWFLVVALVGAGIVVRLWQKRAALPGEGVRTRSGGLTIARMSVGNKVILGVALVAVLALHVIIASSIGFVGLWITGWTVHDAACLAAKVVGLGVVSIVIFTAPAVVLWLRLLERS
;
A
#
# COMPACT_ATOMS: atom_id res chain seq x y z
N MET A 1 2.71 5.14 18.17
CA MET A 1 3.65 6.02 17.43
C MET A 1 3.23 5.97 15.98
N ARG A 2 3.21 7.08 15.26
CA ARG A 2 2.79 7.12 13.86
C ARG A 2 3.98 6.83 12.97
N GLN A 3 3.88 5.83 12.12
CA GLN A 3 4.84 5.59 11.03
C GLN A 3 4.57 6.57 9.90
N THR A 4 5.63 7.11 9.33
CA THR A 4 5.58 7.99 8.16
C THR A 4 6.29 7.30 7.01
N ILE A 5 5.66 7.33 5.83
CA ILE A 5 6.27 6.94 4.57
C ILE A 5 6.36 8.17 3.71
N LEU A 6 7.51 8.38 3.12
CA LEU A 6 7.76 9.50 2.23
C LEU A 6 8.64 9.09 1.05
N SER A 7 8.56 9.87 0.00
CA SER A 7 9.46 9.81 -1.15
C SER A 7 10.01 11.20 -1.42
N VAL A 8 11.30 11.28 -1.73
CA VAL A 8 11.94 12.49 -2.27
C VAL A 8 12.38 12.17 -3.69
N VAL A 9 12.02 13.02 -4.63
CA VAL A 9 12.32 12.85 -6.05
C VAL A 9 13.10 14.09 -6.51
N LEU A 10 14.30 13.87 -7.04
CA LEU A 10 15.21 14.93 -7.48
C LEU A 10 15.69 14.63 -8.89
N ASP A 11 15.67 15.62 -9.76
CA ASP A 11 16.29 15.52 -11.07
C ASP A 11 17.81 15.48 -10.94
N VAL A 12 18.46 14.64 -11.73
CA VAL A 12 19.91 14.43 -11.69
C VAL A 12 20.54 15.04 -12.93
N GLU A 13 21.72 15.67 -12.76
CA GLU A 13 22.53 16.09 -13.90
C GLU A 13 22.96 14.86 -14.70
N PRO A 14 22.64 14.75 -16.01
CA PRO A 14 22.92 13.57 -16.81
C PRO A 14 24.36 13.06 -16.73
N GLN A 15 25.33 14.01 -16.71
CA GLN A 15 26.75 13.69 -16.58
C GLN A 15 27.11 13.15 -15.19
N SER A 16 26.29 13.38 -14.17
CA SER A 16 26.52 12.97 -12.78
C SER A 16 25.80 11.68 -12.37
N ALA A 17 24.95 11.11 -13.23
CA ALA A 17 24.13 9.93 -12.89
C ALA A 17 25.00 8.73 -12.46
N LYS A 18 26.06 8.44 -13.21
CA LYS A 18 27.00 7.35 -12.87
C LYS A 18 27.74 7.59 -11.55
N LEU A 19 28.15 8.86 -11.30
CA LEU A 19 28.78 9.21 -10.03
C LEU A 19 27.80 9.05 -8.86
N LEU A 20 26.55 9.46 -9.04
CA LEU A 20 25.52 9.30 -8.02
C LEU A 20 25.25 7.82 -7.72
N THR A 21 25.13 6.98 -8.77
CA THR A 21 24.98 5.54 -8.60
C THR A 21 26.15 4.94 -7.81
N GLN A 22 27.39 5.34 -8.12
CA GLN A 22 28.57 4.90 -7.38
C GLN A 22 28.54 5.34 -5.91
N LEU A 23 28.15 6.59 -5.63
CA LEU A 23 28.01 7.09 -4.26
C LEU A 23 26.97 6.32 -3.45
N ILE A 24 25.87 5.89 -4.09
CA ILE A 24 24.84 5.07 -3.46
C ILE A 24 25.38 3.66 -3.16
N GLU A 25 26.08 3.04 -4.11
CA GLU A 25 26.67 1.71 -3.89
C GLU A 25 27.76 1.74 -2.80
N ASP A 26 28.61 2.78 -2.78
CA ASP A 26 29.61 2.99 -1.72
C ASP A 26 28.91 3.22 -0.35
N PHE A 27 27.82 3.97 -0.34
CA PHE A 27 27.00 4.15 0.87
C PHE A 27 26.42 2.83 1.35
N LYS A 28 25.89 2.02 0.45
CA LYS A 28 25.34 0.69 0.75
C LYS A 28 26.42 -0.26 1.26
N ALA A 29 27.56 -0.33 0.58
CA ALA A 29 28.69 -1.18 0.99
C ALA A 29 29.20 -0.83 2.41
N ALA A 30 29.17 0.43 2.78
CA ALA A 30 29.57 0.89 4.12
C ALA A 30 28.57 0.53 5.22
N GLN A 31 27.32 0.11 4.88
CA GLN A 31 26.32 -0.23 5.88
C GLN A 31 26.60 -1.55 6.60
N GLU A 32 27.22 -2.50 5.89
CA GLU A 32 27.49 -3.86 6.37
C GLU A 32 28.98 -4.14 6.31
N PRO A 33 29.78 -3.62 7.27
CA PRO A 33 31.23 -3.85 7.26
C PRO A 33 31.56 -5.35 7.42
N PRO A 34 32.66 -5.81 6.86
CA PRO A 34 33.09 -7.21 6.96
C PRO A 34 33.15 -7.68 8.43
N GLY A 35 32.53 -8.82 8.73
CA GLY A 35 32.46 -9.37 10.09
C GLY A 35 31.34 -8.77 10.96
N ALA A 36 30.50 -7.89 10.44
CA ALA A 36 29.32 -7.43 11.15
C ALA A 36 28.37 -8.59 11.46
N LYS A 37 27.64 -8.45 12.57
CA LYS A 37 26.57 -9.40 12.91
C LYS A 37 25.52 -9.37 11.80
N GLU A 38 24.93 -10.53 11.51
CA GLU A 38 23.73 -10.60 10.68
C GLU A 38 22.72 -9.54 11.15
N TRP A 39 22.20 -8.74 10.22
CA TRP A 39 21.25 -7.63 10.50
C TRP A 39 21.88 -6.33 11.00
N TYR A 40 23.19 -6.24 11.16
CA TYR A 40 23.83 -4.95 11.41
C TYR A 40 23.69 -4.05 10.18
N SER A 41 23.45 -2.77 10.45
CA SER A 41 23.52 -1.72 9.42
C SER A 41 23.82 -0.40 10.15
N GLU A 42 24.86 0.29 9.72
CA GLU A 42 25.27 1.57 10.31
C GLU A 42 24.10 2.56 10.36
N ILE A 43 23.33 2.64 9.28
CA ILE A 43 22.16 3.54 9.22
C ILE A 43 21.09 3.20 10.26
N LYS A 44 20.88 1.91 10.52
CA LYS A 44 19.88 1.47 11.53
C LYS A 44 20.31 1.81 12.94
N GLU A 45 21.62 1.79 13.21
CA GLU A 45 22.15 2.16 14.53
C GLU A 45 22.14 3.67 14.73
N ARG A 46 22.49 4.43 13.71
CA ARG A 46 22.60 5.89 13.79
C ARG A 46 21.27 6.63 13.59
N VAL A 47 20.29 5.98 12.94
CA VAL A 47 18.95 6.53 12.67
C VAL A 47 17.91 5.58 13.27
N PRO A 48 17.69 5.60 14.59
CA PRO A 48 16.85 4.63 15.30
C PRO A 48 15.37 4.71 14.92
N SER A 49 14.91 5.80 14.31
CA SER A 49 13.53 5.91 13.80
C SER A 49 13.31 5.15 12.49
N LEU A 50 14.36 4.79 11.76
CA LEU A 50 14.26 4.20 10.42
C LEU A 50 13.82 2.74 10.46
N HIS A 51 12.76 2.39 9.74
CA HIS A 51 12.35 1.01 9.45
C HIS A 51 12.98 0.50 8.16
N PHE A 52 12.82 1.28 7.10
CA PHE A 52 13.28 0.93 5.75
C PHE A 52 13.63 2.20 4.96
N MET A 53 14.64 2.10 4.11
CA MET A 53 14.99 3.15 3.15
C MET A 53 15.52 2.51 1.87
N SER A 54 15.13 3.07 0.73
CA SER A 54 15.73 2.79 -0.57
C SER A 54 16.24 4.07 -1.20
N MET A 55 17.31 3.96 -1.98
CA MET A 55 17.87 5.00 -2.81
C MET A 55 18.11 4.42 -4.20
N SER A 56 17.55 5.05 -5.23
CA SER A 56 17.62 4.53 -6.59
C SER A 56 17.79 5.65 -7.60
N VAL A 57 18.58 5.41 -8.63
CA VAL A 57 18.68 6.30 -9.80
C VAL A 57 17.98 5.62 -10.95
N PHE A 58 17.01 6.30 -11.54
CA PHE A 58 16.29 5.83 -12.72
C PHE A 58 16.80 6.58 -13.94
N GLU A 59 17.45 5.87 -14.84
CA GLU A 59 17.94 6.41 -16.11
C GLU A 59 16.95 6.06 -17.22
N ASN A 60 16.65 7.04 -18.09
CA ASN A 60 15.80 6.85 -19.24
C ASN A 60 16.37 7.66 -20.41
N PRO A 61 16.45 7.09 -21.63
CA PRO A 61 16.95 7.82 -22.80
C PRO A 61 16.12 9.05 -23.21
N ALA A 62 14.85 9.12 -22.80
CA ALA A 62 13.91 10.19 -23.16
C ALA A 62 13.83 11.32 -22.13
N PHE A 63 14.33 11.09 -20.92
CA PHE A 63 14.22 12.04 -19.81
C PHE A 63 15.54 12.14 -19.04
N ASP A 64 15.74 13.24 -18.34
CA ASP A 64 16.84 13.35 -17.39
C ASP A 64 16.74 12.27 -16.30
N PRO A 65 17.87 11.77 -15.81
CA PRO A 65 17.88 10.79 -14.73
C PRO A 65 17.21 11.34 -13.48
N ILE A 66 16.54 10.47 -12.72
CA ILE A 66 15.82 10.83 -11.49
C ILE A 66 16.41 10.08 -10.32
N PHE A 67 16.73 10.77 -9.24
CA PHE A 67 17.10 10.21 -7.95
C PHE A 67 15.88 10.13 -7.05
N VAL A 68 15.56 8.92 -6.61
CA VAL A 68 14.43 8.65 -5.73
C VAL A 68 14.93 8.10 -4.40
N VAL A 69 14.54 8.74 -3.31
CA VAL A 69 14.74 8.27 -1.96
C VAL A 69 13.38 7.95 -1.35
N GLU A 70 13.18 6.71 -0.94
CA GLU A 70 11.97 6.29 -0.24
C GLU A 70 12.35 5.88 1.18
N ALA A 71 11.60 6.35 2.16
CA ALA A 71 11.85 6.05 3.56
C ALA A 71 10.56 5.75 4.32
N ASN A 72 10.64 4.77 5.22
CA ASN A 72 9.62 4.46 6.21
C ASN A 72 10.28 4.56 7.60
N PHE A 73 9.71 5.37 8.47
CA PHE A 73 10.28 5.68 9.79
C PHE A 73 9.20 6.05 10.80
N ASP A 74 9.59 6.06 12.07
CA ASP A 74 8.75 6.49 13.19
C ASP A 74 8.80 8.02 13.36
N GLY A 75 7.63 8.66 13.42
CA GLY A 75 7.52 10.09 13.73
C GLY A 75 7.40 11.00 12.50
N PRO A 76 7.59 12.32 12.67
CA PRO A 76 7.48 13.31 11.61
C PRO A 76 8.75 13.42 10.75
N PRO A 77 8.68 13.97 9.51
CA PRO A 77 9.80 14.05 8.58
C PRO A 77 11.00 14.86 9.09
N GLY A 78 10.79 16.03 9.69
CA GLY A 78 11.87 16.91 10.13
C GLY A 78 12.89 16.23 11.06
N PRO A 79 12.47 15.64 12.20
CA PRO A 79 13.37 14.88 13.08
C PRO A 79 14.06 13.71 12.40
N PHE A 80 13.40 13.02 11.46
CA PHE A 80 14.04 11.96 10.68
C PHE A 80 15.18 12.49 9.81
N TRP A 81 14.94 13.57 9.05
CA TRP A 81 15.98 14.17 8.21
C TRP A 81 17.12 14.76 9.04
N ALA A 82 16.82 15.32 10.23
CA ALA A 82 17.85 15.77 11.14
C ALA A 82 18.75 14.63 11.66
N GLN A 83 18.18 13.44 11.94
CA GLN A 83 18.95 12.25 12.28
C GLN A 83 19.82 11.78 11.09
N MET A 84 19.26 11.79 9.89
CA MET A 84 19.99 11.44 8.67
C MET A 84 21.16 12.40 8.42
N GLU A 85 20.93 13.69 8.58
CA GLU A 85 21.98 14.71 8.47
C GLU A 85 23.08 14.50 9.52
N ALA A 86 22.71 14.35 10.79
CA ALA A 86 23.69 14.12 11.87
C ALA A 86 24.54 12.86 11.64
N ALA A 87 23.96 11.85 11.01
CA ALA A 87 24.65 10.59 10.73
C ALA A 87 25.49 10.63 9.45
N PHE A 88 25.02 11.28 8.38
CA PHE A 88 25.55 11.11 7.03
C PHE A 88 25.67 12.41 6.23
N ASP A 89 25.80 13.57 6.86
CA ASP A 89 25.84 14.89 6.23
C ASP A 89 26.71 14.95 4.96
N VAL A 90 27.97 14.52 5.07
CA VAL A 90 28.94 14.58 3.96
C VAL A 90 28.49 13.75 2.77
N LYS A 91 27.95 12.54 3.04
CA LYS A 91 27.48 11.61 1.99
C LYS A 91 26.22 12.14 1.31
N LEU A 92 25.27 12.65 2.09
CA LEU A 92 24.03 13.23 1.56
C LEU A 92 24.31 14.47 0.70
N ARG A 93 25.19 15.38 1.15
CA ARG A 93 25.59 16.55 0.34
C ARG A 93 26.34 16.16 -0.92
N ALA A 94 27.14 15.09 -0.89
CA ALA A 94 27.80 14.58 -2.08
C ALA A 94 26.78 14.09 -3.12
N MET A 95 25.75 13.34 -2.68
CA MET A 95 24.67 12.90 -3.55
C MET A 95 23.84 14.06 -4.10
N LEU A 96 23.48 15.06 -3.26
CA LEU A 96 22.74 16.23 -3.68
C LEU A 96 23.48 17.04 -4.75
N ARG A 97 24.82 17.13 -4.69
CA ARG A 97 25.61 17.83 -5.72
C ARG A 97 25.57 17.17 -7.10
N CYS A 98 25.10 15.93 -7.19
CA CYS A 98 24.83 15.26 -8.47
C CYS A 98 23.44 15.61 -9.03
N CYS A 99 22.57 16.21 -8.22
CA CYS A 99 21.21 16.59 -8.63
C CYS A 99 21.21 17.96 -9.29
N LYS A 100 20.22 18.22 -10.13
CA LYS A 100 19.99 19.51 -10.74
C LYS A 100 19.59 20.55 -9.70
N ARG A 101 20.03 21.77 -9.93
CA ARG A 101 19.51 22.92 -9.20
C ARG A 101 18.03 23.11 -9.55
N PRO A 102 17.12 23.16 -8.56
CA PRO A 102 15.72 23.44 -8.84
C PRO A 102 15.52 24.79 -9.51
N GLU A 103 14.61 24.85 -10.46
CA GLU A 103 14.23 26.11 -11.15
C GLU A 103 13.21 26.93 -10.35
N ASP A 104 12.55 26.30 -9.38
CA ASP A 104 11.58 26.92 -8.49
C ASP A 104 12.21 27.78 -7.37
N GLY A 105 11.38 28.26 -6.42
CA GLY A 105 11.80 29.07 -5.30
C GLY A 105 12.85 28.45 -4.37
N ASP A 106 13.11 27.13 -4.48
CA ASP A 106 14.07 26.42 -3.64
C ASP A 106 15.51 26.47 -4.14
N GLY A 107 15.77 27.09 -5.30
CA GLY A 107 17.13 27.26 -5.83
C GLY A 107 18.13 27.87 -4.86
N PRO A 108 17.80 28.95 -4.13
CA PRO A 108 18.70 29.53 -3.12
C PRO A 108 19.00 28.57 -1.97
N MET A 109 18.03 27.77 -1.54
CA MET A 109 18.23 26.76 -0.50
C MET A 109 19.15 25.65 -1.00
N TYR A 110 18.94 25.16 -2.22
CA TYR A 110 19.83 24.20 -2.86
C TYR A 110 21.27 24.71 -2.91
N ASP A 111 21.50 25.95 -3.36
CA ASP A 111 22.82 26.54 -3.40
C ASP A 111 23.46 26.62 -2.01
N ALA A 112 22.66 26.94 -0.98
CA ALA A 112 23.14 27.01 0.39
C ALA A 112 23.54 25.63 0.93
N VAL A 113 22.72 24.55 0.69
CA VAL A 113 22.99 23.19 1.20
C VAL A 113 24.10 22.49 0.43
N THR A 114 24.28 22.75 -0.86
CA THR A 114 25.27 22.07 -1.72
C THR A 114 26.64 22.75 -1.72
N LYS A 115 26.74 23.99 -1.20
CA LYS A 115 28.00 24.74 -1.08
C LYS A 115 29.05 23.89 -0.36
N ARG A 116 30.30 23.98 -0.83
CA ARG A 116 31.42 23.28 -0.17
C ARG A 116 31.57 23.74 1.28
N CYS A 117 31.69 22.78 2.20
CA CYS A 117 31.77 23.07 3.65
C CYS A 117 30.56 23.83 4.20
N SER A 118 29.37 23.67 3.60
CA SER A 118 28.16 24.31 4.10
C SER A 118 27.81 23.81 5.50
N ARG A 119 27.34 24.74 6.33
CA ARG A 119 26.72 24.48 7.64
C ARG A 119 25.20 24.69 7.59
N TYR A 120 24.66 24.97 6.42
CA TYR A 120 23.21 25.12 6.28
C TYR A 120 22.54 23.76 6.48
N PRO A 121 21.47 23.65 7.30
CA PRO A 121 20.84 22.38 7.59
C PRO A 121 20.21 21.74 6.34
N LEU A 122 20.40 20.43 6.19
CA LEU A 122 19.83 19.63 5.09
C LEU A 122 18.35 19.29 5.33
N ALA A 123 17.97 19.13 6.58
CA ALA A 123 16.63 18.67 6.95
C ALA A 123 15.51 19.52 6.34
N PRO A 124 15.52 20.87 6.37
CA PRO A 124 14.49 21.68 5.73
C PRO A 124 14.40 21.46 4.22
N TYR A 125 15.52 21.33 3.53
CA TYR A 125 15.54 21.09 2.08
C TYR A 125 14.85 19.77 1.71
N PHE A 126 15.17 18.70 2.43
CA PHE A 126 14.53 17.41 2.19
C PHE A 126 13.06 17.41 2.60
N GLU A 127 12.70 18.10 3.68
CA GLU A 127 11.33 18.17 4.16
C GLU A 127 10.40 18.85 3.14
N GLU A 128 10.84 19.95 2.53
CA GLU A 128 10.07 20.65 1.48
C GLU A 128 9.94 19.82 0.19
N ARG A 129 10.93 18.98 -0.12
CA ARG A 129 10.94 18.07 -1.28
C ARG A 129 10.29 16.72 -1.01
N THR A 130 9.62 16.58 0.10
CA THR A 130 8.99 15.33 0.51
C THR A 130 7.59 15.19 -0.06
N PHE A 131 7.38 14.10 -0.78
CA PHE A 131 6.06 13.68 -1.25
C PHE A 131 5.54 12.51 -0.42
N ARG A 132 4.25 12.52 -0.12
CA ARG A 132 3.59 11.36 0.44
C ARG A 132 3.16 10.43 -0.70
N PRO A 133 3.46 9.14 -0.64
CA PRO A 133 3.01 8.21 -1.66
C PRO A 133 1.49 8.16 -1.71
N SER A 134 0.93 8.05 -2.91
CA SER A 134 -0.52 7.96 -3.12
C SER A 134 -1.11 6.69 -2.52
N VAL A 135 -0.33 5.60 -2.57
CA VAL A 135 -0.68 4.29 -2.00
C VAL A 135 0.49 3.77 -1.21
N PHE A 136 0.25 3.35 0.01
CA PHE A 136 1.26 2.71 0.85
C PHE A 136 0.63 1.64 1.73
N HIS A 137 1.42 0.63 2.07
CA HIS A 137 1.02 -0.42 3.00
C HIS A 137 1.94 -0.43 4.22
N GLN A 138 1.36 -0.36 5.40
CA GLN A 138 2.07 -0.46 6.67
C GLN A 138 1.77 -1.81 7.31
N GLY A 139 2.67 -2.78 7.15
CA GLY A 139 2.48 -4.13 7.67
C GLY A 139 2.43 -4.20 9.21
N ASN A 140 3.22 -3.35 9.88
CA ASN A 140 3.37 -3.33 11.32
C ASN A 140 2.81 -2.05 11.95
N ARG A 141 1.60 -1.71 11.58
CA ARG A 141 0.93 -0.47 11.96
C ARG A 141 0.83 -0.31 13.47
N GLY A 142 1.24 0.87 13.97
CA GLY A 142 1.22 1.20 15.40
C GLY A 142 2.35 0.58 16.20
N LEU A 143 3.26 -0.17 15.59
CA LEU A 143 4.46 -0.69 16.23
C LEU A 143 5.67 0.17 15.88
N ALA A 144 6.38 0.65 16.90
CA ALA A 144 7.69 1.27 16.73
C ALA A 144 8.73 0.22 16.31
N ARG A 145 9.80 0.67 15.66
CA ARG A 145 10.91 -0.19 15.24
C ARG A 145 11.45 -1.07 16.37
N ASP A 146 11.71 -0.50 17.53
CA ASP A 146 12.26 -1.23 18.68
C ASP A 146 11.32 -2.34 19.14
N ARG A 147 10.01 -2.10 19.07
CA ARG A 147 9.01 -3.13 19.36
C ARG A 147 9.06 -4.27 18.33
N ILE A 148 9.20 -3.96 17.06
CA ILE A 148 9.33 -4.96 15.98
C ILE A 148 10.59 -5.81 16.18
N LEU A 149 11.71 -5.19 16.55
CA LEU A 149 12.95 -5.90 16.87
C LEU A 149 12.79 -6.82 18.09
N SER A 150 12.15 -6.34 19.15
CA SER A 150 11.86 -7.13 20.35
C SER A 150 10.95 -8.33 20.05
N GLU A 151 9.94 -8.15 19.21
CA GLU A 151 9.06 -9.24 18.77
C GLU A 151 9.79 -10.27 17.89
N ARG A 152 10.73 -9.83 17.05
CA ARG A 152 11.61 -10.74 16.31
C ARG A 152 12.47 -11.58 17.25
N GLU A 153 13.07 -10.97 18.25
CA GLU A 153 13.86 -11.70 19.25
C GLU A 153 13.02 -12.73 20.03
N LEU A 154 11.80 -12.34 20.39
CA LEU A 154 10.82 -13.25 21.00
C LEU A 154 10.51 -14.42 20.07
N PHE A 155 10.24 -14.15 18.78
CA PHE A 155 9.99 -15.20 17.78
C PHE A 155 11.16 -16.19 17.70
N LEU A 156 12.40 -15.69 17.61
CA LEU A 156 13.60 -16.54 17.56
C LEU A 156 13.78 -17.35 18.84
N ALA A 157 13.53 -16.75 20.02
CA ALA A 157 13.59 -17.44 21.30
C ALA A 157 12.51 -18.54 21.41
N THR A 158 11.29 -18.23 20.98
CA THR A 158 10.18 -19.20 20.91
C THR A 158 10.52 -20.36 20.00
N ARG A 159 11.04 -20.06 18.80
CA ARG A 159 11.45 -21.09 17.84
C ARG A 159 12.55 -22.00 18.39
N ARG A 160 13.54 -21.43 19.11
CA ARG A 160 14.59 -22.22 19.75
C ARG A 160 14.02 -23.10 20.87
N ALA A 161 13.11 -22.59 21.72
CA ALA A 161 12.47 -23.35 22.76
C ALA A 161 11.67 -24.55 22.22
N LEU A 162 10.95 -24.35 21.10
CA LEU A 162 10.18 -25.41 20.44
C LEU A 162 11.03 -26.41 19.68
N ALA A 163 12.17 -25.97 19.12
CA ALA A 163 13.03 -26.77 18.25
C ALA A 163 14.08 -27.60 19.00
N GLN A 164 14.11 -27.56 20.35
CA GLN A 164 15.17 -28.27 21.12
C GLN A 164 15.20 -29.75 20.79
N PRO A 165 16.15 -30.22 19.98
CA PRO A 165 16.40 -31.64 19.79
C PRO A 165 17.44 -32.09 20.80
N ILE A 166 17.07 -32.24 22.06
CA ILE A 166 17.91 -33.01 22.98
C ILE A 166 17.37 -34.45 22.89
N PRO A 167 18.09 -35.38 22.26
CA PRO A 167 17.60 -36.75 22.04
C PRO A 167 17.26 -37.49 23.33
N THR A 168 17.80 -37.03 24.46
CA THR A 168 17.69 -37.67 25.77
C THR A 168 16.59 -37.08 26.66
N VAL A 169 15.98 -35.95 26.30
CA VAL A 169 14.94 -35.33 27.11
C VAL A 169 13.64 -35.31 26.31
N PRO A 170 12.52 -35.83 26.88
CA PRO A 170 11.22 -35.76 26.22
C PRO A 170 10.86 -34.30 25.91
N ASN A 171 10.44 -34.02 24.66
CA ASN A 171 10.01 -32.69 24.29
C ASN A 171 8.83 -32.25 25.18
N PRO A 172 8.98 -31.21 26.00
CA PRO A 172 8.00 -30.81 27.01
C PRO A 172 6.68 -30.25 26.39
N TYR A 173 6.65 -30.09 25.08
CA TYR A 173 5.51 -29.59 24.32
C TYR A 173 4.77 -30.69 23.53
N ARG A 174 5.21 -31.95 23.60
CA ARG A 174 4.53 -33.07 22.98
C ARG A 174 3.31 -33.50 23.78
N GLY A 175 2.21 -33.77 23.11
CA GLY A 175 0.99 -34.33 23.72
C GLY A 175 0.13 -33.33 24.50
N ILE A 176 0.47 -32.06 24.50
CA ILE A 176 -0.33 -31.00 25.13
C ILE A 176 -1.05 -30.13 24.08
N THR A 177 -2.11 -29.45 24.49
CA THR A 177 -2.90 -28.58 23.60
C THR A 177 -2.15 -27.30 23.23
N ALA A 178 -2.54 -26.65 22.13
CA ALA A 178 -1.93 -25.40 21.69
C ALA A 178 -2.03 -24.29 22.78
N GLY A 179 -3.12 -24.24 23.53
CA GLY A 179 -3.28 -23.30 24.67
C GLY A 179 -2.28 -23.56 25.80
N GLN A 180 -2.04 -24.83 26.14
CA GLN A 180 -1.04 -25.21 27.15
C GLN A 180 0.39 -24.91 26.68
N ILE A 181 0.69 -25.16 25.39
CA ILE A 181 1.98 -24.77 24.79
C ILE A 181 2.20 -23.26 24.92
N HIS A 182 1.20 -22.46 24.55
CA HIS A 182 1.27 -21.00 24.65
C HIS A 182 1.51 -20.53 26.11
N GLN A 183 0.75 -21.06 27.07
CA GLN A 183 0.91 -20.70 28.47
C GLN A 183 2.30 -21.04 29.01
N LYS A 184 2.80 -22.24 28.68
CA LYS A 184 4.13 -22.70 29.10
C LYS A 184 5.25 -21.85 28.50
N LEU A 185 5.21 -21.61 27.18
CA LEU A 185 6.17 -20.74 26.49
C LEU A 185 6.14 -19.31 27.06
N ARG A 186 4.96 -18.77 27.31
CA ARG A 186 4.82 -17.43 27.91
C ARG A 186 5.46 -17.37 29.30
N ALA A 187 5.23 -18.36 30.16
CA ALA A 187 5.82 -18.42 31.49
C ALA A 187 7.34 -18.52 31.43
N GLU A 188 7.88 -19.34 30.52
CA GLU A 188 9.31 -19.55 30.34
C GLU A 188 10.02 -18.29 29.78
N LEU A 189 9.39 -17.62 28.83
CA LEU A 189 9.98 -16.47 28.15
C LEU A 189 9.75 -15.13 28.88
N LEU A 190 8.84 -15.09 29.86
CA LEU A 190 8.51 -13.87 30.61
C LEU A 190 9.73 -13.27 31.34
N ALA A 191 10.61 -14.10 31.88
CA ALA A 191 11.83 -13.64 32.55
C ALA A 191 12.78 -12.92 31.58
N LYS A 192 12.84 -13.36 30.33
CA LYS A 192 13.67 -12.76 29.29
C LYS A 192 13.01 -11.58 28.59
N PHE A 193 11.69 -11.59 28.51
CA PHE A 193 10.88 -10.57 27.83
C PHE A 193 9.81 -10.02 28.78
N PRO A 194 10.17 -9.17 29.77
CA PRO A 194 9.23 -8.66 30.78
C PRO A 194 8.03 -7.91 30.18
N TRP A 195 8.21 -7.34 29.00
CA TRP A 195 7.15 -6.64 28.29
C TRP A 195 5.98 -7.55 27.86
N LEU A 196 6.13 -8.88 27.88
CA LEU A 196 5.01 -9.81 27.70
C LEU A 196 3.95 -9.71 28.80
N ALA A 197 4.29 -9.19 29.97
CA ALA A 197 3.34 -8.92 31.05
C ALA A 197 2.52 -7.65 30.81
N MET A 198 3.00 -6.75 29.94
CA MET A 198 2.31 -5.49 29.66
C MET A 198 1.18 -5.71 28.65
N GLU A 199 0.12 -4.91 28.77
CA GLU A 199 -0.92 -4.88 27.74
C GLU A 199 -0.34 -4.44 26.39
N ALA A 200 -0.87 -4.99 25.31
CA ALA A 200 -0.46 -4.62 23.95
C ALA A 200 -0.69 -3.11 23.74
N SER A 201 0.40 -2.35 23.68
CA SER A 201 0.37 -0.88 23.63
C SER A 201 -0.09 -0.30 22.29
N ALA A 202 -0.11 -1.10 21.24
CA ALA A 202 -0.36 -0.62 19.89
C ALA A 202 -1.85 -0.63 19.56
N ARG A 203 -2.61 0.30 20.11
CA ARG A 203 -3.93 0.64 19.55
C ARG A 203 -3.73 1.69 18.45
N ILE A 204 -4.11 1.33 17.24
CA ILE A 204 -4.24 2.29 16.14
C ILE A 204 -5.18 3.41 16.61
N SER A 205 -4.77 4.67 16.46
CA SER A 205 -5.56 5.81 16.89
C SER A 205 -6.91 5.83 16.16
N TRP A 206 -7.94 6.41 16.78
CA TRP A 206 -9.25 6.52 16.14
C TRP A 206 -9.20 7.32 14.84
N LEU A 207 -8.37 8.38 14.80
CA LEU A 207 -8.15 9.19 13.59
C LEU A 207 -7.55 8.38 12.43
N GLU A 208 -6.60 7.51 12.72
CA GLU A 208 -6.03 6.63 11.69
C GLU A 208 -7.04 5.60 11.19
N ARG A 209 -7.91 5.10 12.07
CA ARG A 209 -8.99 4.19 11.66
C ARG A 209 -10.02 4.87 10.78
N THR A 210 -10.37 6.12 11.07
CA THR A 210 -11.33 6.88 10.25
C THR A 210 -10.73 7.26 8.90
N ASP A 211 -9.43 7.59 8.83
CA ASP A 211 -8.74 7.84 7.56
C ASP A 211 -8.69 6.58 6.69
N ASP A 212 -8.38 5.42 7.28
CA ASP A 212 -8.42 4.13 6.57
C ASP A 212 -9.80 3.78 6.05
N LEU A 213 -10.80 3.99 6.90
CA LEU A 213 -12.18 3.75 6.54
C LEU A 213 -12.59 4.65 5.37
N GLY A 214 -12.23 5.93 5.42
CA GLY A 214 -12.46 6.90 4.35
C GLY A 214 -11.80 6.51 3.03
N ARG A 215 -10.54 6.09 3.08
CA ARG A 215 -9.79 5.62 1.90
C ARG A 215 -10.39 4.34 1.32
N LEU A 216 -10.72 3.38 2.18
CA LEU A 216 -11.36 2.14 1.74
C LEU A 216 -12.73 2.42 1.11
N LEU A 217 -13.53 3.28 1.73
CA LEU A 217 -14.82 3.70 1.21
C LEU A 217 -14.68 4.38 -0.17
N GLY A 218 -13.73 5.33 -0.29
CA GLY A 218 -13.43 6.01 -1.54
C GLY A 218 -12.97 5.03 -2.63
N PHE A 219 -12.09 4.09 -2.30
CA PHE A 219 -11.65 3.07 -3.24
C PHE A 219 -12.80 2.19 -3.73
N VAL A 220 -13.61 1.65 -2.80
CA VAL A 220 -14.76 0.82 -3.14
C VAL A 220 -15.77 1.61 -3.98
N PHE A 221 -16.03 2.88 -3.63
CA PHE A 221 -16.90 3.77 -4.41
C PHE A 221 -16.42 3.92 -5.85
N VAL A 222 -15.13 4.26 -6.05
CA VAL A 222 -14.54 4.43 -7.40
C VAL A 222 -14.63 3.14 -8.21
N VAL A 223 -14.31 1.99 -7.60
CA VAL A 223 -14.41 0.69 -8.28
C VAL A 223 -15.84 0.39 -8.70
N LEU A 224 -16.81 0.57 -7.81
CA LEU A 224 -18.23 0.35 -8.15
C LEU A 224 -18.70 1.31 -9.23
N LEU A 225 -18.29 2.57 -9.17
CA LEU A 225 -18.60 3.56 -10.19
C LEU A 225 -18.02 3.15 -11.56
N CYS A 226 -16.74 2.77 -11.62
CA CYS A 226 -16.10 2.30 -12.86
C CYS A 226 -16.81 1.07 -13.43
N LEU A 227 -17.22 0.11 -12.60
CA LEU A 227 -17.95 -1.07 -13.03
C LEU A 227 -19.37 -0.74 -13.52
N SER A 228 -19.94 0.37 -13.11
CA SER A 228 -21.28 0.82 -13.54
C SER A 228 -21.26 1.54 -14.90
N ILE A 229 -20.13 2.15 -15.29
CA ILE A 229 -20.01 2.98 -16.51
C ILE A 229 -20.53 2.27 -17.77
N PRO A 230 -20.18 0.99 -18.06
CA PRO A 230 -20.66 0.36 -19.29
C PRO A 230 -22.19 0.31 -19.37
N GLY A 231 -22.86 -0.03 -18.26
CA GLY A 231 -24.32 -0.07 -18.20
C GLY A 231 -24.95 1.31 -18.37
N MET A 232 -24.39 2.32 -17.70
CA MET A 232 -24.87 3.71 -17.81
C MET A 232 -24.69 4.27 -19.23
N ALA A 233 -23.52 4.10 -19.83
CA ALA A 233 -23.20 4.61 -21.15
C ALA A 233 -24.02 3.96 -22.27
N LEU A 234 -24.33 2.67 -22.12
CA LEU A 234 -25.10 1.92 -23.11
C LEU A 234 -26.62 2.06 -22.92
N ALA A 235 -27.07 2.56 -21.77
CA ALA A 235 -28.50 2.71 -21.49
C ALA A 235 -29.28 3.54 -22.52
N PRO A 236 -28.80 4.67 -23.02
CA PRO A 236 -29.47 5.42 -24.07
C PRO A 236 -29.39 4.77 -25.46
N LEU A 237 -28.33 3.94 -25.69
CA LEU A 237 -27.97 3.49 -27.05
C LEU A 237 -28.62 2.15 -27.40
N MET A 238 -28.94 1.29 -26.44
CA MET A 238 -29.47 -0.05 -26.71
C MET A 238 -30.64 -0.44 -25.81
N PRO A 239 -31.52 -1.34 -26.27
CA PRO A 239 -32.52 -1.96 -25.42
C PRO A 239 -31.89 -2.74 -24.25
N ALA A 240 -32.55 -2.69 -23.09
CA ALA A 240 -32.03 -3.33 -21.88
C ALA A 240 -31.79 -4.84 -22.01
N TYR A 241 -32.62 -5.53 -22.80
CA TYR A 241 -32.48 -6.99 -23.03
C TYR A 241 -31.20 -7.32 -23.82
N TRP A 242 -30.77 -6.51 -24.78
CA TRP A 242 -29.50 -6.72 -25.49
C TRP A 242 -28.30 -6.56 -24.54
N PHE A 243 -28.32 -5.55 -23.68
CA PHE A 243 -27.29 -5.37 -22.67
C PHE A 243 -27.18 -6.62 -21.76
N LEU A 244 -28.34 -7.14 -21.29
CA LEU A 244 -28.38 -8.34 -20.46
C LEU A 244 -27.80 -9.55 -21.19
N VAL A 245 -28.15 -9.77 -22.45
CA VAL A 245 -27.63 -10.89 -23.26
C VAL A 245 -26.10 -10.81 -23.40
N VAL A 246 -25.57 -9.66 -23.83
CA VAL A 246 -24.13 -9.46 -23.99
C VAL A 246 -23.39 -9.64 -22.67
N ALA A 247 -23.92 -9.08 -21.61
CA ALA A 247 -23.33 -9.16 -20.29
C ALA A 247 -23.32 -10.59 -19.71
N LEU A 248 -24.39 -11.36 -19.88
CA LEU A 248 -24.46 -12.76 -19.46
C LEU A 248 -23.51 -13.64 -20.29
N VAL A 249 -23.42 -13.42 -21.60
CA VAL A 249 -22.46 -14.12 -22.46
C VAL A 249 -21.03 -13.80 -22.02
N GLY A 250 -20.70 -12.54 -21.78
CA GLY A 250 -19.39 -12.11 -21.29
C GLY A 250 -19.04 -12.76 -19.95
N ALA A 251 -19.96 -12.74 -18.99
CA ALA A 251 -19.79 -13.41 -17.70
C ALA A 251 -19.59 -14.92 -17.85
N GLY A 252 -20.36 -15.58 -18.71
CA GLY A 252 -20.21 -17.01 -19.03
C GLY A 252 -18.84 -17.35 -19.61
N ILE A 253 -18.32 -16.53 -20.52
CA ILE A 253 -16.97 -16.68 -21.08
C ILE A 253 -15.90 -16.60 -19.98
N VAL A 254 -15.99 -15.61 -19.08
CA VAL A 254 -15.04 -15.44 -17.97
C VAL A 254 -15.08 -16.65 -17.01
N VAL A 255 -16.27 -17.11 -16.64
CA VAL A 255 -16.42 -18.29 -15.78
C VAL A 255 -15.81 -19.53 -16.45
N ARG A 256 -16.05 -19.73 -17.74
CA ARG A 256 -15.49 -20.85 -18.51
C ARG A 256 -13.95 -20.77 -18.62
N LEU A 257 -13.40 -19.59 -18.83
CA LEU A 257 -11.94 -19.37 -18.84
C LEU A 257 -11.32 -19.68 -17.46
N TRP A 258 -12.01 -19.32 -16.40
CA TRP A 258 -11.56 -19.61 -15.04
C TRP A 258 -11.62 -21.12 -14.73
N GLN A 259 -12.69 -21.80 -15.11
CA GLN A 259 -12.82 -23.25 -14.95
C GLN A 259 -11.73 -24.03 -15.70
N LYS A 260 -11.41 -23.63 -16.94
CA LYS A 260 -10.32 -24.23 -17.72
C LYS A 260 -8.96 -24.08 -17.05
N ARG A 261 -8.72 -22.99 -16.32
CA ARG A 261 -7.48 -22.76 -15.61
C ARG A 261 -7.32 -23.65 -14.37
N ALA A 262 -8.41 -23.94 -13.68
CA ALA A 262 -8.40 -24.84 -12.52
C ALA A 262 -8.06 -26.29 -12.88
N ALA A 263 -8.08 -26.64 -14.16
CA ALA A 263 -7.82 -27.99 -14.67
C ALA A 263 -6.37 -28.22 -15.14
N LEU A 264 -5.44 -27.25 -14.99
CA LEU A 264 -4.03 -27.46 -15.33
C LEU A 264 -3.37 -28.37 -14.28
N PRO A 265 -2.88 -29.57 -14.66
CA PRO A 265 -2.24 -30.47 -13.74
C PRO A 265 -0.84 -29.97 -13.41
N GLY A 266 -0.51 -29.77 -12.13
CA GLY A 266 0.84 -29.55 -11.70
C GLY A 266 1.06 -28.68 -10.47
N GLU A 267 0.14 -27.89 -10.00
CA GLU A 267 0.34 -27.07 -8.82
C GLU A 267 -0.29 -27.73 -7.56
N GLY A 268 0.51 -28.57 -6.91
CA GLY A 268 0.16 -29.31 -5.70
C GLY A 268 0.08 -28.50 -4.41
N VAL A 269 -0.07 -27.21 -4.46
CA VAL A 269 -0.39 -26.38 -3.29
C VAL A 269 -1.77 -25.78 -3.50
N ARG A 270 -2.80 -26.54 -3.16
CA ARG A 270 -4.11 -25.97 -2.86
C ARG A 270 -3.98 -25.11 -1.60
N THR A 271 -3.48 -23.91 -1.72
CA THR A 271 -3.89 -22.88 -0.79
C THR A 271 -5.40 -22.83 -0.89
N ARG A 272 -6.04 -23.24 0.19
CA ARG A 272 -7.48 -23.10 0.40
C ARG A 272 -7.73 -21.59 0.36
N SER A 273 -7.84 -21.02 -0.84
CA SER A 273 -8.33 -19.68 -1.04
C SER A 273 -9.76 -19.72 -0.52
N GLY A 274 -9.90 -19.34 0.74
CA GLY A 274 -11.21 -19.19 1.33
C GLY A 274 -11.92 -18.15 0.46
N GLY A 275 -12.86 -18.62 -0.37
CA GLY A 275 -13.61 -17.74 -1.23
C GLY A 275 -14.10 -16.57 -0.39
N LEU A 276 -13.87 -15.36 -0.88
CA LEU A 276 -14.44 -14.12 -0.34
C LEU A 276 -15.96 -14.20 -0.48
N THR A 277 -16.58 -14.96 0.42
CA THR A 277 -18.03 -14.98 0.53
C THR A 277 -18.40 -13.78 1.41
N ILE A 278 -19.32 -12.94 0.93
CA ILE A 278 -19.90 -11.81 1.67
C ILE A 278 -20.32 -12.24 3.10
N ALA A 279 -20.73 -13.49 3.27
CA ALA A 279 -21.04 -14.09 4.57
C ALA A 279 -19.87 -14.06 5.56
N ARG A 280 -18.61 -14.20 5.10
CA ARG A 280 -17.39 -14.22 5.93
C ARG A 280 -16.75 -12.85 6.15
N MET A 281 -17.27 -11.81 5.50
CA MET A 281 -16.78 -10.44 5.73
C MET A 281 -17.13 -9.97 7.14
N SER A 282 -16.23 -9.20 7.75
CA SER A 282 -16.52 -8.53 9.01
C SER A 282 -17.73 -7.60 8.88
N VAL A 283 -18.42 -7.35 9.97
CA VAL A 283 -19.58 -6.43 9.98
C VAL A 283 -19.18 -5.05 9.45
N GLY A 284 -18.01 -4.54 9.84
CA GLY A 284 -17.48 -3.25 9.34
C GLY A 284 -17.36 -3.23 7.82
N ASN A 285 -16.80 -4.26 7.20
CA ASN A 285 -16.64 -4.33 5.74
C ASN A 285 -17.99 -4.43 5.01
N LYS A 286 -18.99 -5.10 5.60
CA LYS A 286 -20.35 -5.12 5.05
C LYS A 286 -20.99 -3.75 5.07
N VAL A 287 -20.81 -2.98 6.16
CA VAL A 287 -21.30 -1.60 6.28
C VAL A 287 -20.63 -0.70 5.25
N ILE A 288 -19.31 -0.80 5.08
CA ILE A 288 -18.56 -0.02 4.07
C ILE A 288 -19.08 -0.32 2.66
N LEU A 289 -19.22 -1.59 2.33
CA LEU A 289 -19.76 -1.99 1.02
C LEU A 289 -21.19 -1.44 0.81
N GLY A 290 -22.03 -1.52 1.84
CA GLY A 290 -23.40 -1.00 1.80
C GLY A 290 -23.44 0.52 1.59
N VAL A 291 -22.64 1.28 2.34
CA VAL A 291 -22.54 2.74 2.20
C VAL A 291 -22.03 3.13 0.83
N ALA A 292 -20.97 2.47 0.33
CA ALA A 292 -20.43 2.72 -1.01
C ALA A 292 -21.47 2.42 -2.10
N LEU A 293 -22.23 1.33 -1.97
CA LEU A 293 -23.28 0.98 -2.91
C LEU A 293 -24.40 2.03 -2.92
N VAL A 294 -24.85 2.49 -1.74
CA VAL A 294 -25.85 3.56 -1.63
C VAL A 294 -25.35 4.86 -2.25
N ALA A 295 -24.08 5.24 -2.02
CA ALA A 295 -23.49 6.44 -2.62
C ALA A 295 -23.41 6.34 -4.16
N VAL A 296 -23.05 5.16 -4.70
CA VAL A 296 -23.04 4.92 -6.15
C VAL A 296 -24.45 5.01 -6.72
N LEU A 297 -25.44 4.40 -6.06
CA LEU A 297 -26.85 4.50 -6.49
C LEU A 297 -27.36 5.94 -6.47
N ALA A 298 -27.03 6.70 -5.41
CA ALA A 298 -27.38 8.12 -5.34
C ALA A 298 -26.78 8.93 -6.49
N LEU A 299 -25.50 8.67 -6.82
CA LEU A 299 -24.84 9.31 -7.95
C LEU A 299 -25.50 8.93 -9.29
N HIS A 300 -25.91 7.67 -9.47
CA HIS A 300 -26.64 7.24 -10.67
C HIS A 300 -27.96 8.00 -10.81
N VAL A 301 -28.72 8.15 -9.71
CA VAL A 301 -29.97 8.90 -9.72
C VAL A 301 -29.72 10.38 -10.07
N ILE A 302 -28.67 11.00 -9.52
CA ILE A 302 -28.31 12.39 -9.82
C ILE A 302 -27.96 12.54 -11.30
N ILE A 303 -27.10 11.68 -11.85
CA ILE A 303 -26.69 11.73 -13.26
C ILE A 303 -27.91 11.51 -14.18
N ALA A 304 -28.71 10.49 -13.89
CA ALA A 304 -29.89 10.18 -14.68
C ALA A 304 -30.94 11.30 -14.64
N SER A 305 -31.15 11.91 -13.47
CA SER A 305 -32.07 13.07 -13.31
C SER A 305 -31.54 14.29 -14.08
N SER A 306 -30.24 14.54 -14.03
CA SER A 306 -29.61 15.63 -14.78
C SER A 306 -29.75 15.44 -16.30
N ILE A 307 -29.52 14.23 -16.81
CA ILE A 307 -29.75 13.91 -18.24
C ILE A 307 -31.22 14.07 -18.61
N GLY A 308 -32.14 13.58 -17.76
CA GLY A 308 -33.58 13.72 -17.95
C GLY A 308 -34.01 15.18 -17.98
N PHE A 309 -33.50 16.02 -17.06
CA PHE A 309 -33.78 17.45 -17.00
C PHE A 309 -33.31 18.18 -18.27
N VAL A 310 -32.07 17.89 -18.73
CA VAL A 310 -31.53 18.45 -19.97
C VAL A 310 -32.37 18.02 -21.18
N GLY A 311 -32.79 16.74 -21.24
CA GLY A 311 -33.68 16.22 -22.28
C GLY A 311 -35.02 16.95 -22.31
N LEU A 312 -35.67 17.21 -21.16
CA LEU A 312 -36.88 17.97 -21.07
C LEU A 312 -36.72 19.41 -21.62
N TRP A 313 -35.60 20.04 -21.32
CA TRP A 313 -35.35 21.43 -21.65
C TRP A 313 -34.93 21.70 -23.09
N ILE A 314 -34.11 20.81 -23.66
CA ILE A 314 -33.51 21.01 -24.99
C ILE A 314 -34.27 20.27 -26.08
N THR A 315 -34.80 19.08 -25.81
CA THR A 315 -35.31 18.17 -26.85
C THR A 315 -36.84 18.02 -26.81
N GLY A 316 -37.53 18.69 -25.87
CA GLY A 316 -38.97 18.59 -25.71
C GLY A 316 -39.49 17.23 -25.26
N TRP A 317 -38.67 16.43 -24.55
CA TRP A 317 -39.07 15.14 -23.97
C TRP A 317 -40.26 15.32 -23.01
N THR A 318 -41.03 14.26 -22.87
CA THR A 318 -42.02 14.22 -21.79
C THR A 318 -41.39 13.83 -20.46
N VAL A 319 -42.06 14.15 -19.35
CA VAL A 319 -41.59 13.69 -18.02
C VAL A 319 -41.52 12.16 -17.95
N HIS A 320 -42.39 11.48 -18.69
CA HIS A 320 -42.37 10.03 -18.81
C HIS A 320 -41.07 9.50 -19.48
N ASP A 321 -40.65 10.13 -20.60
CA ASP A 321 -39.44 9.76 -21.32
C ASP A 321 -38.19 9.95 -20.46
N ALA A 322 -38.13 11.07 -19.75
CA ALA A 322 -37.03 11.37 -18.82
C ALA A 322 -36.96 10.34 -17.66
N ALA A 323 -38.13 9.99 -17.09
CA ALA A 323 -38.20 8.99 -16.01
C ALA A 323 -37.82 7.59 -16.49
N CYS A 324 -38.26 7.19 -17.70
CA CYS A 324 -37.90 5.92 -18.29
C CYS A 324 -36.37 5.80 -18.57
N LEU A 325 -35.76 6.87 -19.09
CA LEU A 325 -34.32 6.90 -19.29
C LEU A 325 -33.57 6.84 -17.96
N ALA A 326 -33.99 7.60 -16.94
CA ALA A 326 -33.39 7.59 -15.63
C ALA A 326 -33.44 6.19 -14.99
N ALA A 327 -34.58 5.54 -15.02
CA ALA A 327 -34.73 4.16 -14.52
C ALA A 327 -33.83 3.17 -15.27
N LYS A 328 -33.71 3.33 -16.59
CA LYS A 328 -32.86 2.49 -17.42
C LYS A 328 -31.36 2.69 -17.12
N VAL A 329 -30.90 3.93 -16.97
CA VAL A 329 -29.50 4.26 -16.60
C VAL A 329 -29.15 3.65 -15.25
N VAL A 330 -30.00 3.86 -14.22
CA VAL A 330 -29.78 3.30 -12.88
C VAL A 330 -29.79 1.79 -12.93
N GLY A 331 -30.81 1.18 -13.56
CA GLY A 331 -30.95 -0.29 -13.61
C GLY A 331 -29.81 -0.96 -14.32
N LEU A 332 -29.41 -0.47 -15.51
CA LEU A 332 -28.28 -1.05 -16.26
C LEU A 332 -26.93 -0.77 -15.61
N GLY A 333 -26.76 0.37 -14.92
CA GLY A 333 -25.57 0.63 -14.11
C GLY A 333 -25.40 -0.40 -12.99
N VAL A 334 -26.45 -0.72 -12.26
CA VAL A 334 -26.44 -1.75 -11.20
C VAL A 334 -26.17 -3.14 -11.78
N VAL A 335 -26.85 -3.50 -12.86
CA VAL A 335 -26.62 -4.77 -13.55
C VAL A 335 -25.17 -4.89 -14.03
N SER A 336 -24.61 -3.80 -14.56
CA SER A 336 -23.20 -3.72 -14.95
C SER A 336 -22.25 -4.01 -13.79
N ILE A 337 -22.48 -3.44 -12.60
CA ILE A 337 -21.68 -3.74 -11.40
C ILE A 337 -21.69 -5.24 -11.12
N VAL A 338 -22.87 -5.86 -11.08
CA VAL A 338 -23.01 -7.29 -10.76
C VAL A 338 -22.28 -8.18 -11.77
N ILE A 339 -22.42 -7.89 -13.06
CA ILE A 339 -21.88 -8.72 -14.14
C ILE A 339 -20.38 -8.53 -14.30
N PHE A 340 -19.87 -7.29 -14.23
CA PHE A 340 -18.46 -7.00 -14.47
C PHE A 340 -17.57 -7.15 -13.24
N THR A 341 -18.13 -7.32 -12.04
CA THR A 341 -17.33 -7.58 -10.83
C THR A 341 -16.48 -8.84 -10.95
N ALA A 342 -17.04 -9.95 -11.43
CA ALA A 342 -16.31 -11.20 -11.56
C ALA A 342 -15.15 -11.10 -12.59
N PRO A 343 -15.34 -10.60 -13.83
CA PRO A 343 -14.27 -10.34 -14.77
C PRO A 343 -13.18 -9.41 -14.24
N ALA A 344 -13.56 -8.32 -13.57
CA ALA A 344 -12.62 -7.36 -12.99
C ALA A 344 -11.72 -8.01 -11.92
N VAL A 345 -12.29 -8.80 -11.03
CA VAL A 345 -11.52 -9.55 -10.02
C VAL A 345 -10.56 -10.53 -10.66
N VAL A 346 -11.00 -11.28 -11.67
CA VAL A 346 -10.14 -12.24 -12.37
C VAL A 346 -8.99 -11.52 -13.11
N LEU A 347 -9.28 -10.40 -13.76
CA LEU A 347 -8.25 -9.60 -14.43
C LEU A 347 -7.24 -9.05 -13.44
N TRP A 348 -7.70 -8.51 -12.32
CA TRP A 348 -6.87 -7.98 -11.25
C TRP A 348 -5.94 -9.04 -10.65
N LEU A 349 -6.46 -10.24 -10.34
CA LEU A 349 -5.67 -11.36 -9.87
C LEU A 349 -4.58 -11.76 -10.87
N ARG A 350 -4.89 -11.77 -12.17
CA ARG A 350 -3.89 -12.07 -13.23
C ARG A 350 -2.80 -11.02 -13.34
N LEU A 351 -3.12 -9.76 -13.13
CA LEU A 351 -2.12 -8.68 -13.12
C LEU A 351 -1.17 -8.82 -11.94
N LEU A 352 -1.70 -9.19 -10.75
CA LEU A 352 -0.88 -9.46 -9.56
C LEU A 352 0.01 -10.70 -9.70
N GLU A 353 -0.39 -11.72 -10.47
CA GLU A 353 0.42 -12.92 -10.70
C GLU A 353 1.59 -12.69 -11.69
N ARG A 354 1.57 -11.57 -12.43
CA ARG A 354 2.60 -11.23 -13.42
C ARG A 354 3.61 -10.19 -12.92
N SER A 355 3.31 -9.53 -11.79
CA SER A 355 4.21 -8.61 -11.08
C SER A 355 5.04 -9.35 -10.03
#